data_d8e4767b6e82d37385a5d335e5fe36b7
#
_entry.id   d8e4767b6e82d37385a5d335e5fe36b7
#
_cell.length_a   1.000
_cell.length_b   1.000
_cell.length_c   1.000
_cell.angle_alpha   90.00
_cell.angle_beta   90.00
_cell.angle_gamma   90.00
#
_symmetry.space_group_name_H-M   'P 1'
#
loop_
_entity.id
_entity.type
_entity.pdbx_description
1 polymer ?
#
loop_
_entity_poly.entity_id
_entity_poly.type
_entity_poly.pdbx_seq_one_letter_code
_entity_poly.pdbx_strand_id
1 'polypeptide(L)'
;MGDPQGQQLTTRRSGPTWSQFLRSQAEAILACDFFTVDLLNGTQAYVLAVIEHATRRVRVLGVTQYPTGAWTAQQARNLLMDLGEQAHRAKFLIRDRGSNFTALFDAVLADAGIRTVLCNIRTARMNAIAERWIGGCRRELLDRTLIWNQPHLRRILRQYQTHHNQHRVPILGFTDRAR
;
A
#
# COMPACT_ATOMS: atom_id res chain seq x y z
N MET A 1 28.33 4.48 -56.52
CA MET A 1 28.77 4.03 -55.21
C MET A 1 27.90 4.75 -54.22
N GLY A 2 26.84 4.10 -53.75
CA GLY A 2 25.88 4.67 -52.81
C GLY A 2 26.04 4.01 -51.47
N ASP A 3 26.19 4.80 -50.42
CA ASP A 3 26.19 4.39 -49.03
C ASP A 3 24.80 3.91 -48.63
N PRO A 4 24.64 2.79 -47.94
CA PRO A 4 23.40 2.43 -47.34
C PRO A 4 23.30 3.07 -45.95
N GLN A 5 22.42 4.05 -45.81
CA GLN A 5 22.05 4.65 -44.57
C GLN A 5 21.43 3.59 -43.64
N GLY A 6 22.10 3.31 -42.53
CA GLY A 6 21.61 2.48 -41.47
C GLY A 6 20.41 3.16 -40.77
N GLN A 7 19.23 2.64 -41.00
CA GLN A 7 18.04 3.00 -40.22
C GLN A 7 18.18 2.41 -38.81
N GLN A 8 18.49 3.26 -37.86
CA GLN A 8 18.36 2.95 -36.43
C GLN A 8 16.85 2.83 -36.09
N LEU A 9 16.39 1.59 -35.97
CA LEU A 9 15.08 1.28 -35.38
C LEU A 9 15.11 1.63 -33.89
N THR A 10 14.72 2.85 -33.58
CA THR A 10 14.37 3.22 -32.22
C THR A 10 13.07 2.51 -31.85
N THR A 11 13.17 1.41 -31.13
CA THR A 11 12.03 0.73 -30.53
C THR A 11 11.41 1.67 -29.49
N ARG A 12 10.46 2.46 -29.92
CA ARG A 12 9.57 3.23 -29.06
C ARG A 12 8.78 2.21 -28.24
N ARG A 13 9.07 2.11 -26.92
CA ARG A 13 8.22 1.42 -25.97
C ARG A 13 6.86 2.15 -25.93
N SER A 14 5.91 1.71 -26.73
CA SER A 14 4.55 2.26 -26.85
C SER A 14 3.60 1.64 -25.83
N GLY A 15 4.02 1.55 -24.56
CA GLY A 15 3.14 1.14 -23.47
C GLY A 15 2.81 2.34 -22.56
N PRO A 16 1.67 2.33 -21.85
CA PRO A 16 1.36 3.38 -20.89
C PRO A 16 2.47 3.47 -19.84
N THR A 17 2.80 4.68 -19.45
CA THR A 17 3.74 4.89 -18.33
C THR A 17 3.14 4.33 -17.05
N TRP A 18 4.01 3.95 -16.08
CA TRP A 18 3.53 3.47 -14.78
C TRP A 18 2.54 4.45 -14.12
N SER A 19 2.78 5.74 -14.24
CA SER A 19 1.87 6.78 -13.72
C SER A 19 0.51 6.78 -14.43
N GLN A 20 0.47 6.50 -15.73
CA GLN A 20 -0.78 6.36 -16.49
C GLN A 20 -1.54 5.11 -16.07
N PHE A 21 -0.83 3.98 -15.90
CA PHE A 21 -1.41 2.73 -15.39
C PHE A 21 -2.04 2.95 -13.99
N LEU A 22 -1.31 3.56 -13.05
CA LEU A 22 -1.82 3.83 -11.71
C LEU A 22 -3.08 4.71 -11.72
N ARG A 23 -3.13 5.70 -12.60
CA ARG A 23 -4.33 6.56 -12.73
C ARG A 23 -5.53 5.83 -13.33
N SER A 24 -5.31 5.04 -14.37
CA SER A 24 -6.39 4.31 -15.06
C SER A 24 -6.96 3.16 -14.22
N GLN A 25 -6.18 2.61 -13.28
CA GLN A 25 -6.56 1.48 -12.44
C GLN A 25 -6.69 1.86 -10.95
N ALA A 26 -6.75 3.16 -10.63
CA ALA A 26 -6.69 3.65 -9.25
C ALA A 26 -7.70 2.98 -8.31
N GLU A 27 -8.92 2.70 -8.78
CA GLU A 27 -9.97 2.04 -8.00
C GLU A 27 -9.69 0.57 -7.71
N ALA A 28 -8.81 -0.05 -8.51
CA ALA A 28 -8.46 -1.45 -8.40
C ALA A 28 -7.14 -1.71 -7.65
N ILE A 29 -6.49 -0.65 -7.15
CA ILE A 29 -5.15 -0.74 -6.56
C ILE A 29 -5.21 -0.50 -5.05
N LEU A 30 -4.58 -1.44 -4.33
CA LEU A 30 -4.23 -1.33 -2.92
C LEU A 30 -2.72 -1.15 -2.79
N ALA A 31 -2.28 -0.32 -1.86
CA ALA A 31 -0.88 -0.20 -1.45
C ALA A 31 -0.71 -0.73 -0.03
N CYS A 32 0.31 -1.55 0.20
CA CYS A 32 0.54 -2.21 1.48
C CYS A 32 1.98 -1.99 1.93
N ASP A 33 2.16 -1.72 3.21
CA ASP A 33 3.49 -1.55 3.77
C ASP A 33 3.55 -1.90 5.24
N PHE A 34 4.75 -2.30 5.69
CA PHE A 34 5.11 -2.47 7.09
C PHE A 34 5.86 -1.24 7.60
N PHE A 35 5.57 -0.88 8.83
CA PHE A 35 6.44 0.03 9.57
C PHE A 35 6.59 -0.42 11.02
N THR A 36 7.64 0.05 11.67
CA THR A 36 7.96 -0.32 13.04
C THR A 36 7.75 0.84 14.00
N VAL A 37 7.41 0.51 15.23
CA VAL A 37 7.23 1.46 16.32
C VAL A 37 7.94 0.92 17.57
N ASP A 38 8.80 1.73 18.15
CA ASP A 38 9.46 1.41 19.41
C ASP A 38 8.51 1.66 20.58
N LEU A 39 8.42 0.68 21.48
CA LEU A 39 7.57 0.72 22.65
C LEU A 39 8.40 1.08 23.90
N LEU A 40 7.79 1.73 24.88
CA LEU A 40 8.48 2.12 26.11
C LEU A 40 9.00 0.95 26.94
N ASN A 41 8.44 -0.24 26.74
CA ASN A 41 8.95 -1.47 27.35
C ASN A 41 10.24 -2.02 26.70
N GLY A 42 10.84 -1.27 25.78
CA GLY A 42 12.09 -1.64 25.09
C GLY A 42 11.91 -2.63 23.94
N THR A 43 10.67 -2.99 23.57
CA THR A 43 10.38 -3.86 22.44
C THR A 43 9.95 -3.05 21.22
N GLN A 44 10.02 -3.68 20.03
CA GLN A 44 9.56 -3.08 18.79
C GLN A 44 8.28 -3.78 18.30
N ALA A 45 7.30 -3.01 17.85
CA ALA A 45 6.11 -3.52 17.22
C ALA A 45 6.14 -3.24 15.72
N TYR A 46 5.63 -4.19 14.95
CA TYR A 46 5.42 -4.10 13.51
C TYR A 46 3.96 -3.80 13.23
N VAL A 47 3.71 -2.85 12.38
CA VAL A 47 2.37 -2.44 11.96
C VAL A 47 2.22 -2.71 10.47
N LEU A 48 1.17 -3.42 10.08
CA LEU A 48 0.82 -3.64 8.68
C LEU A 48 -0.37 -2.76 8.32
N ALA A 49 -0.20 -1.90 7.32
CA ALA A 49 -1.24 -1.01 6.83
C ALA A 49 -1.49 -1.21 5.34
N VAL A 50 -2.73 -1.04 4.94
CA VAL A 50 -3.17 -1.04 3.54
C VAL A 50 -3.92 0.24 3.24
N ILE A 51 -3.68 0.81 2.07
CA ILE A 51 -4.29 2.06 1.61
C ILE A 51 -4.89 1.84 0.22
N GLU A 52 -6.14 2.21 0.06
CA GLU A 52 -6.80 2.24 -1.25
C GLU A 52 -6.25 3.42 -2.07
N HIS A 53 -5.83 3.15 -3.30
CA HIS A 53 -5.19 4.17 -4.13
C HIS A 53 -6.16 5.30 -4.51
N ALA A 54 -7.39 4.97 -4.87
CA ALA A 54 -8.39 5.96 -5.30
C ALA A 54 -8.96 6.78 -4.13
N THR A 55 -9.41 6.08 -3.09
CA THR A 55 -10.16 6.71 -1.99
C THR A 55 -9.26 7.26 -0.89
N ARG A 56 -7.98 6.85 -0.85
CA ARG A 56 -7.04 7.12 0.26
C ARG A 56 -7.49 6.52 1.60
N ARG A 57 -8.46 5.63 1.57
CA ARG A 57 -8.90 4.94 2.77
C ARG A 57 -7.80 4.04 3.30
N VAL A 58 -7.53 4.16 4.57
CA VAL A 58 -6.50 3.41 5.28
C VAL A 58 -7.14 2.31 6.12
N ARG A 59 -6.49 1.16 6.15
CA ARG A 59 -6.76 0.05 7.07
C ARG A 59 -5.48 -0.37 7.75
N VAL A 60 -5.41 -0.25 9.05
CA VAL A 60 -4.37 -0.87 9.87
C VAL A 60 -4.82 -2.31 10.10
N LEU A 61 -4.21 -3.26 9.39
CA LEU A 61 -4.60 -4.66 9.43
C LEU A 61 -4.22 -5.32 10.75
N GLY A 62 -3.05 -4.98 11.28
CA GLY A 62 -2.61 -5.54 12.54
C GLY A 62 -1.34 -4.94 13.09
N VAL A 63 -1.10 -5.23 14.35
CA VAL A 63 0.10 -4.86 15.12
C VAL A 63 0.61 -6.10 15.81
N THR A 64 1.90 -6.40 15.68
CA THR A 64 2.55 -7.54 16.34
C THR A 64 4.01 -7.24 16.66
N GLN A 65 4.56 -7.89 17.67
CA GLN A 65 6.00 -7.90 17.92
C GLN A 65 6.70 -8.98 17.08
N TYR A 66 5.94 -9.93 16.55
CA TYR A 66 6.46 -11.09 15.80
C TYR A 66 5.70 -11.25 14.47
N PRO A 67 6.15 -10.59 13.41
CA PRO A 67 5.49 -10.66 12.10
C PRO A 67 5.85 -11.97 11.37
N THR A 68 5.33 -13.09 11.89
CA THR A 68 5.52 -14.40 11.26
C THR A 68 4.78 -14.49 9.94
N GLY A 69 5.21 -15.38 9.03
CA GLY A 69 4.51 -15.63 7.77
C GLY A 69 3.04 -16.04 7.96
N ALA A 70 2.75 -16.86 8.99
CA ALA A 70 1.39 -17.25 9.34
C ALA A 70 0.55 -16.05 9.79
N TRP A 71 1.12 -15.17 10.62
CA TRP A 71 0.46 -13.93 11.04
C TRP A 71 0.18 -13.02 9.85
N THR A 72 1.16 -12.82 8.98
CA THR A 72 1.02 -11.95 7.80
C THR A 72 -0.04 -12.49 6.84
N ALA A 73 -0.06 -13.81 6.59
CA ALA A 73 -1.10 -14.45 5.79
C ALA A 73 -2.51 -14.29 6.42
N GLN A 74 -2.59 -14.34 7.76
CA GLN A 74 -3.86 -14.09 8.44
C GLN A 74 -4.32 -12.64 8.22
N GLN A 75 -3.41 -11.67 8.18
CA GLN A 75 -3.77 -10.28 7.86
C GLN A 75 -4.32 -10.14 6.43
N ALA A 76 -3.81 -10.91 5.46
CA ALA A 76 -4.40 -10.96 4.12
C ALA A 76 -5.85 -11.46 4.14
N ARG A 77 -6.14 -12.52 4.90
CA ARG A 77 -7.53 -13.02 5.08
C ARG A 77 -8.43 -11.98 5.74
N ASN A 78 -7.93 -11.31 6.78
CA ASN A 78 -8.66 -10.25 7.47
C ASN A 78 -8.97 -9.08 6.51
N LEU A 79 -8.03 -8.71 5.65
CA LEU A 79 -8.24 -7.70 4.61
C LEU A 79 -9.37 -8.10 3.67
N LEU A 80 -9.36 -9.34 3.17
CA LEU A 80 -10.41 -9.83 2.27
C LEU A 80 -11.78 -9.83 2.93
N MET A 81 -11.85 -10.20 4.22
CA MET A 81 -13.08 -10.15 5.00
C MET A 81 -13.57 -8.70 5.20
N ASP A 82 -12.68 -7.77 5.50
CA ASP A 82 -13.01 -6.34 5.69
C ASP A 82 -13.43 -5.66 4.37
N LEU A 83 -12.85 -6.05 3.26
CA LEU A 83 -13.28 -5.59 1.93
C LEU A 83 -14.67 -6.14 1.54
N GLY A 84 -15.01 -7.35 1.99
CA GLY A 84 -16.27 -7.99 1.70
C GLY A 84 -16.58 -8.03 0.19
N GLU A 85 -17.75 -7.54 -0.20
CA GLU A 85 -18.14 -7.47 -1.61
C GLU A 85 -17.26 -6.53 -2.46
N GLN A 86 -16.53 -5.61 -1.84
CA GLN A 86 -15.60 -4.73 -2.56
C GLN A 86 -14.30 -5.42 -2.96
N ALA A 87 -14.02 -6.62 -2.42
CA ALA A 87 -12.80 -7.38 -2.74
C ALA A 87 -12.67 -7.64 -4.24
N HIS A 88 -13.78 -7.86 -4.96
CA HIS A 88 -13.77 -8.11 -6.41
C HIS A 88 -13.31 -6.89 -7.23
N ARG A 89 -13.36 -5.68 -6.68
CA ARG A 89 -12.86 -4.45 -7.33
C ARG A 89 -11.35 -4.33 -7.21
N ALA A 90 -10.77 -4.83 -6.13
CA ALA A 90 -9.33 -4.85 -5.94
C ALA A 90 -8.69 -5.90 -6.87
N LYS A 91 -7.82 -5.47 -7.76
CA LYS A 91 -7.12 -6.34 -8.73
C LYS A 91 -5.62 -6.42 -8.47
N PHE A 92 -5.07 -5.40 -7.83
CA PHE A 92 -3.65 -5.28 -7.59
C PHE A 92 -3.38 -4.85 -6.14
N LEU A 93 -2.38 -5.48 -5.53
CA LEU A 93 -1.80 -5.03 -4.29
C LEU A 93 -0.33 -4.73 -4.50
N ILE A 94 0.05 -3.47 -4.31
CA ILE A 94 1.43 -3.01 -4.41
C ILE A 94 2.08 -3.13 -3.03
N ARG A 95 3.24 -3.77 -2.95
CA ARG A 95 4.05 -3.88 -1.75
C ARG A 95 5.54 -3.86 -2.07
N ASP A 96 6.35 -3.63 -1.05
CA ASP A 96 7.80 -3.77 -1.16
C ASP A 96 8.23 -5.26 -1.18
N ARG A 97 9.55 -5.49 -1.23
CA ARG A 97 10.17 -6.82 -1.20
C ARG A 97 10.55 -7.26 0.21
N GLY A 98 10.01 -6.63 1.24
CA GLY A 98 10.33 -6.91 2.63
C GLY A 98 10.12 -8.38 3.00
N SER A 99 11.02 -8.92 3.82
CA SER A 99 11.02 -10.34 4.23
C SER A 99 9.80 -10.73 5.07
N ASN A 100 9.06 -9.76 5.61
CA ASN A 100 7.82 -10.00 6.36
C ASN A 100 6.67 -10.47 5.47
N PHE A 101 6.73 -10.18 4.16
CA PHE A 101 5.78 -10.70 3.19
C PHE A 101 6.26 -12.05 2.66
N THR A 102 5.44 -13.06 2.84
CA THR A 102 5.74 -14.43 2.42
C THR A 102 4.92 -14.83 1.20
N ALA A 103 5.35 -15.92 0.54
CA ALA A 103 4.58 -16.51 -0.57
C ALA A 103 3.14 -16.88 -0.15
N LEU A 104 2.93 -17.23 1.11
CA LEU A 104 1.59 -17.54 1.62
C LEU A 104 0.68 -16.29 1.65
N PHE A 105 1.22 -15.12 1.98
CA PHE A 105 0.50 -13.86 1.90
C PHE A 105 0.01 -13.59 0.47
N ASP A 106 0.91 -13.73 -0.51
CA ASP A 106 0.59 -13.52 -1.92
C ASP A 106 -0.41 -14.56 -2.44
N ALA A 107 -0.29 -15.82 -2.00
CA ALA A 107 -1.22 -16.90 -2.39
C ALA A 107 -2.65 -16.61 -1.91
N VAL A 108 -2.83 -16.17 -0.66
CA VAL A 108 -4.15 -15.80 -0.12
C VAL A 108 -4.81 -14.70 -0.95
N LEU A 109 -4.04 -13.70 -1.38
CA LEU A 109 -4.56 -12.62 -2.22
C LEU A 109 -4.85 -13.10 -3.64
N ALA A 110 -3.98 -13.93 -4.21
CA ALA A 110 -4.15 -14.49 -5.56
C ALA A 110 -5.40 -15.36 -5.67
N ASP A 111 -5.72 -16.13 -4.64
CA ASP A 111 -6.96 -16.94 -4.57
C ASP A 111 -8.23 -16.07 -4.62
N ALA A 112 -8.14 -14.82 -4.15
CA ALA A 112 -9.21 -13.83 -4.26
C ALA A 112 -9.15 -12.98 -5.54
N GLY A 113 -8.24 -13.29 -6.48
CA GLY A 113 -8.09 -12.57 -7.74
C GLY A 113 -7.26 -11.28 -7.63
N ILE A 114 -6.57 -11.04 -6.51
CA ILE A 114 -5.72 -9.86 -6.31
C ILE A 114 -4.27 -10.21 -6.62
N ARG A 115 -3.72 -9.59 -7.64
CA ARG A 115 -2.32 -9.78 -8.06
C ARG A 115 -1.39 -8.90 -7.23
N THR A 116 -0.38 -9.51 -6.62
CA THR A 116 0.69 -8.76 -5.96
C THR A 116 1.65 -8.15 -6.98
N VAL A 117 1.94 -6.87 -6.83
CA VAL A 117 2.92 -6.12 -7.62
C VAL A 117 4.05 -5.67 -6.70
N LEU A 118 5.25 -6.16 -6.96
CA LEU A 118 6.42 -5.83 -6.16
C LEU A 118 7.05 -4.52 -6.62
N CYS A 119 7.25 -3.60 -5.68
CA CYS A 119 8.02 -2.39 -5.94
C CYS A 119 9.47 -2.75 -6.29
N ASN A 120 10.00 -2.10 -7.33
CA ASN A 120 11.40 -2.22 -7.68
C ASN A 120 12.16 -1.01 -7.11
N ILE A 121 13.45 -1.19 -6.79
CA ILE A 121 14.36 -0.13 -6.28
C ILE A 121 14.36 1.10 -7.22
N ARG A 122 14.13 0.89 -8.52
CA ARG A 122 14.04 1.97 -9.53
C ARG A 122 12.68 2.63 -9.64
N THR A 123 11.66 2.11 -8.94
CA THR A 123 10.28 2.63 -8.97
C THR A 123 9.75 2.86 -7.55
N ALA A 124 10.54 3.51 -6.70
CA ALA A 124 10.18 3.86 -5.33
C ALA A 124 8.83 4.60 -5.21
N ARG A 125 8.40 5.27 -6.28
CA ARG A 125 7.10 5.96 -6.33
C ARG A 125 5.88 5.01 -6.38
N MET A 126 6.08 3.70 -6.56
CA MET A 126 4.97 2.75 -6.65
C MET A 126 4.20 2.66 -5.34
N ASN A 127 4.87 2.73 -4.20
CA ASN A 127 4.26 2.68 -2.86
C ASN A 127 4.19 4.04 -2.15
N ALA A 128 4.38 5.14 -2.89
CA ALA A 128 4.45 6.50 -2.34
C ALA A 128 3.22 6.91 -1.50
N ILE A 129 2.07 6.27 -1.75
CA ILE A 129 0.85 6.50 -0.99
C ILE A 129 0.98 5.96 0.43
N ALA A 130 1.45 4.73 0.58
CA ALA A 130 1.67 4.11 1.88
C ALA A 130 2.77 4.86 2.64
N GLU A 131 3.90 5.13 1.98
CA GLU A 131 5.01 5.90 2.57
C GLU A 131 4.57 7.28 3.07
N ARG A 132 3.76 8.00 2.29
CA ARG A 132 3.24 9.33 2.67
C ARG A 132 2.33 9.24 3.89
N TRP A 133 1.44 8.26 3.94
CA TRP A 133 0.56 8.08 5.07
C TRP A 133 1.35 7.69 6.33
N ILE A 134 2.30 6.75 6.22
CA ILE A 134 3.17 6.34 7.33
C ILE A 134 3.97 7.54 7.85
N GLY A 135 4.53 8.36 6.96
CA GLY A 135 5.24 9.58 7.32
C GLY A 135 4.34 10.60 8.05
N GLY A 136 3.07 10.74 7.64
CA GLY A 136 2.06 11.54 8.34
C GLY A 136 1.77 10.98 9.72
N CYS A 137 1.48 9.69 9.82
CA CYS A 137 1.20 8.99 11.06
C CYS A 137 2.35 9.13 12.08
N ARG A 138 3.61 9.03 11.62
CA ARG A 138 4.77 9.27 12.47
C ARG A 138 4.77 10.69 13.02
N ARG A 139 4.76 11.69 12.17
CA ARG A 139 4.87 13.12 12.58
C ARG A 139 3.69 13.58 13.44
N GLU A 140 2.50 13.11 13.16
CA GLU A 140 1.28 13.60 13.81
C GLU A 140 0.92 12.83 15.08
N LEU A 141 1.27 11.55 15.13
CA LEU A 141 0.88 10.67 16.23
C LEU A 141 2.09 10.03 16.93
N LEU A 142 2.89 9.24 16.23
CA LEU A 142 3.85 8.34 16.86
C LEU A 142 5.02 9.08 17.51
N ASP A 143 5.53 10.14 16.86
CA ASP A 143 6.65 10.95 17.37
C ASP A 143 6.22 11.88 18.52
N ARG A 144 4.91 11.99 18.78
CA ARG A 144 4.32 12.86 19.80
C ARG A 144 3.69 12.11 20.96
N THR A 145 3.68 10.78 20.91
CA THR A 145 3.00 9.93 21.88
C THR A 145 3.95 8.92 22.48
N LEU A 146 4.03 8.87 23.82
CA LEU A 146 4.71 7.80 24.51
C LEU A 146 3.87 6.52 24.45
N ILE A 147 4.37 5.51 23.76
CA ILE A 147 3.61 4.29 23.48
C ILE A 147 4.08 3.18 24.42
N TRP A 148 3.25 2.86 25.40
CA TRP A 148 3.60 1.93 26.48
C TRP A 148 3.77 0.48 26.01
N ASN A 149 2.82 -0.01 25.18
CA ASN A 149 2.75 -1.41 24.81
C ASN A 149 1.93 -1.59 23.52
N GLN A 150 1.86 -2.80 23.02
CA GLN A 150 1.13 -3.15 21.81
C GLN A 150 -0.39 -2.85 21.87
N PRO A 151 -1.14 -3.14 22.95
CA PRO A 151 -2.55 -2.73 23.06
C PRO A 151 -2.76 -1.22 22.97
N HIS A 152 -1.87 -0.43 23.61
CA HIS A 152 -1.91 1.02 23.51
C HIS A 152 -1.69 1.47 22.06
N LEU A 153 -0.68 0.93 21.38
CA LEU A 153 -0.39 1.22 19.98
C LEU A 153 -1.61 0.91 19.09
N ARG A 154 -2.24 -0.25 19.25
CA ARG A 154 -3.45 -0.62 18.50
C ARG A 154 -4.58 0.37 18.67
N ARG A 155 -4.80 0.85 19.89
CA ARG A 155 -5.86 1.81 20.23
C ARG A 155 -5.63 3.15 19.54
N ILE A 156 -4.43 3.73 19.65
CA ILE A 156 -4.13 5.05 19.08
C ILE A 156 -4.10 5.00 17.54
N LEU A 157 -3.60 3.92 16.95
CA LEU A 157 -3.63 3.74 15.50
C LEU A 157 -5.07 3.61 14.97
N ARG A 158 -5.96 2.94 15.70
CA ARG A 158 -7.38 2.84 15.32
C ARG A 158 -8.06 4.21 15.37
N GLN A 159 -7.80 5.02 16.39
CA GLN A 159 -8.30 6.38 16.49
C GLN A 159 -7.77 7.26 15.35
N TYR A 160 -6.47 7.18 15.05
CA TYR A 160 -5.85 7.92 13.97
C TYR A 160 -6.40 7.49 12.60
N GLN A 161 -6.56 6.20 12.36
CA GLN A 161 -7.19 5.65 11.15
C GLN A 161 -8.61 6.20 10.97
N THR A 162 -9.42 6.20 12.02
CA THR A 162 -10.80 6.71 11.97
C THR A 162 -10.81 8.19 11.63
N HIS A 163 -10.00 8.98 12.32
CA HIS A 163 -9.86 10.41 12.04
C HIS A 163 -9.40 10.67 10.60
N HIS A 164 -8.34 9.98 10.14
CA HIS A 164 -7.83 10.10 8.78
C HIS A 164 -8.92 9.77 7.75
N ASN A 165 -9.63 8.66 7.94
CA ASN A 165 -10.66 8.20 7.00
C ASN A 165 -11.89 9.14 6.95
N GLN A 166 -12.17 9.87 8.02
CA GLN A 166 -13.25 10.86 8.06
C GLN A 166 -12.86 12.19 7.37
N HIS A 167 -11.60 12.59 7.48
CA HIS A 167 -11.11 13.90 7.02
C HIS A 167 -10.28 13.83 5.73
N ARG A 168 -10.14 12.63 5.12
CA ARG A 168 -9.42 12.50 3.85
C ARG A 168 -10.11 13.30 2.76
N VAL A 169 -9.32 13.98 1.94
CA VAL A 169 -9.78 14.58 0.70
C VAL A 169 -9.79 13.48 -0.37
N PRO A 170 -10.95 13.08 -0.92
CA PRO A 170 -10.98 12.20 -2.08
C PRO A 170 -10.19 12.86 -3.20
N ILE A 171 -9.50 12.08 -4.02
CA ILE A 171 -9.04 12.61 -5.31
C ILE A 171 -10.32 12.87 -6.09
N LEU A 172 -10.77 14.13 -6.14
CA LEU A 172 -11.85 14.57 -6.99
C LEU A 172 -11.51 14.09 -8.39
N GLY A 173 -12.37 13.24 -8.94
CA GLY A 173 -12.31 12.87 -10.34
C GLY A 173 -12.20 14.15 -11.14
N PHE A 174 -11.35 14.13 -12.13
CA PHE A 174 -11.22 15.16 -13.14
C PHE A 174 -12.60 15.32 -13.79
N THR A 175 -13.43 16.20 -13.24
CA THR A 175 -14.62 16.65 -13.96
C THR A 175 -14.11 17.38 -15.18
N ASP A 176 -14.31 16.74 -16.31
CA ASP A 176 -14.25 17.29 -17.64
C ASP A 176 -14.94 18.67 -17.63
N ARG A 177 -14.17 19.74 -17.64
CA ARG A 177 -14.67 21.05 -18.00
C ARG A 177 -14.57 21.14 -19.51
N ALA A 178 -15.55 20.52 -20.17
CA ALA A 178 -15.93 20.95 -21.51
C ALA A 178 -16.51 22.38 -21.43
N ARG A 179 -15.71 23.34 -21.93
CA ARG A 179 -16.21 24.55 -22.66
C ARG A 179 -15.09 25.07 -23.51
#